data_ced5da5c6cf42e424d77cfec273ad718
#
_entry.id   ced5da5c6cf42e424d77cfec273ad718
#
_cell.length_a   1.000
_cell.length_b   1.000
_cell.length_c   1.000
_cell.angle_alpha   90.00
_cell.angle_beta   90.00
_cell.angle_gamma   90.00
#
_symmetry.space_group_name_H-M   'P 1'
#
loop_
_entity.id
_entity.type
_entity.pdbx_description
1 polymer ?
#
loop_
_entity_poly.entity_id
_entity_poly.type
_entity_poly.pdbx_seq_one_letter_code
_entity_poly.pdbx_strand_id
1 'polypeptide(L)' 'MDWFKFVSSNYSTDPTKSNYTIDQVKVFVAKGKITTDQFLTITGQVYVAQ' A
#
# COMPACT_ATOMS: atom_id res chain seq x y z
N MET A 1 16.18 2.79 -1.13
CA MET A 1 15.08 2.86 -0.18
C MET A 1 14.12 1.71 -0.40
N ASP A 2 13.70 1.07 0.67
CA ASP A 2 12.76 -0.06 0.56
C ASP A 2 11.33 0.48 0.63
N TRP A 3 10.73 0.68 -0.54
CA TRP A 3 9.38 1.23 -0.63
C TRP A 3 8.33 0.31 0.01
N PHE A 4 8.51 -1.01 -0.12
CA PHE A 4 7.59 -1.96 0.51
C PHE A 4 7.58 -1.76 2.03
N LYS A 5 8.75 -1.71 2.64
CA LYS A 5 8.88 -1.53 4.07
C LYS A 5 8.34 -0.16 4.50
N PHE A 6 8.66 0.88 3.71
CA PHE A 6 8.20 2.24 4.01
C PHE A 6 6.68 2.32 3.99
N VAL A 7 6.05 1.82 2.93
CA VAL A 7 4.60 1.88 2.78
C VAL A 7 3.92 1.00 3.82
N SER A 8 4.42 -0.21 4.06
CA SER A 8 3.82 -1.11 5.04
C SER A 8 3.89 -0.54 6.46
N SER A 9 4.94 0.22 6.77
CA SER A 9 5.08 0.88 8.07
C SER A 9 4.09 2.03 8.25
N ASN A 10 3.63 2.64 7.15
CA ASN A 10 2.74 3.79 7.21
C ASN A 10 1.28 3.44 6.96
N TYR A 11 1.00 2.24 6.47
CA TYR A 11 -0.37 1.78 6.26
C TYR A 11 -0.78 0.81 7.36
N SER A 12 -1.98 0.97 7.89
CA SER A 12 -2.57 0.03 8.83
C SER A 12 -3.99 -0.29 8.39
N THR A 13 -4.44 -1.51 8.65
CA THR A 13 -5.84 -1.88 8.44
C THR A 13 -6.77 -1.18 9.43
N ASP A 14 -6.21 -0.65 10.52
CA ASP A 14 -6.95 0.19 11.46
C ASP A 14 -6.87 1.64 10.97
N PRO A 15 -8.00 2.22 10.47
CA PRO A 15 -7.98 3.56 9.88
C PRO A 15 -7.56 4.65 10.87
N THR A 16 -7.65 4.41 12.16
CA THR A 16 -7.24 5.39 13.17
C THR A 16 -5.73 5.42 13.35
N LYS A 17 -5.02 4.38 12.88
CA LYS A 17 -3.57 4.25 13.04
C LYS A 17 -2.82 4.32 11.72
N SER A 18 -3.53 4.43 10.60
CA SER A 18 -2.92 4.45 9.29
C SER A 18 -2.59 5.87 8.88
N ASN A 19 -1.34 6.10 8.43
CA ASN A 19 -0.93 7.37 7.85
C ASN A 19 -1.37 7.49 6.39
N TYR A 20 -1.59 6.36 5.71
CA TYR A 20 -2.03 6.32 4.31
C TYR A 20 -3.38 5.65 4.22
N THR A 21 -4.18 6.10 3.25
CA THR A 21 -5.39 5.39 2.86
C THR A 21 -5.04 4.30 1.85
N ILE A 22 -5.98 3.38 1.60
CA ILE A 22 -5.77 2.34 0.60
C ILE A 22 -5.54 2.98 -0.78
N ASP A 23 -6.17 4.11 -1.08
CA ASP A 23 -5.96 4.83 -2.33
C ASP A 23 -4.53 5.32 -2.46
N GLN A 24 -3.93 5.78 -1.38
CA GLN A 24 -2.52 6.19 -1.38
C GLN A 24 -1.61 5.01 -1.69
N VAL A 25 -1.90 3.84 -1.12
CA VAL A 25 -1.11 2.63 -1.41
C VAL A 25 -1.25 2.25 -2.88
N LYS A 26 -2.45 2.40 -3.46
CA LYS A 26 -2.67 2.17 -4.89
C LYS A 26 -1.82 3.10 -5.75
N VAL A 27 -1.65 4.34 -5.34
CA VAL A 27 -0.79 5.30 -6.05
C VAL A 27 0.65 4.80 -6.08
N PHE A 28 1.16 4.21 -5.00
CA PHE A 28 2.50 3.66 -4.99
C PHE A 28 2.66 2.50 -5.97
N VAL A 29 1.61 1.67 -6.14
CA VAL A 29 1.62 0.62 -7.16
C VAL A 29 1.65 1.24 -8.55
N ALA A 30 0.80 2.22 -8.80
CA ALA A 30 0.71 2.88 -10.11
C ALA A 30 2.02 3.56 -10.50
N LYS A 31 2.78 4.06 -9.53
CA LYS A 31 4.07 4.71 -9.76
C LYS A 31 5.24 3.71 -9.82
N GLY A 32 4.97 2.42 -9.65
CA GLY A 32 6.01 1.40 -9.71
C GLY A 32 6.90 1.35 -8.48
N LYS A 33 6.46 1.92 -7.35
CA LYS A 33 7.23 1.90 -6.11
C LYS A 33 7.07 0.56 -5.39
N ILE A 34 5.90 -0.06 -5.50
CA ILE A 34 5.62 -1.40 -4.99
C ILE A 34 4.89 -2.19 -6.07
N THR A 35 4.85 -3.50 -5.91
CA THR A 35 4.16 -4.39 -6.85
C THR A 35 2.73 -4.66 -6.39
N THR A 36 1.91 -5.26 -7.30
CA THR A 36 0.55 -5.67 -6.94
C THR A 36 0.56 -6.74 -5.84
N ASP A 37 1.55 -7.63 -5.85
CA ASP A 37 1.71 -8.63 -4.80
C ASP A 37 2.01 -7.98 -3.46
N GLN A 38 2.88 -6.97 -3.47
CA GLN A 38 3.19 -6.22 -2.26
C GLN A 38 1.98 -5.45 -1.75
N PHE A 39 1.16 -4.92 -2.65
CA PHE A 39 -0.09 -4.27 -2.28
C PHE A 39 -0.99 -5.23 -1.52
N LEU A 40 -1.15 -6.44 -2.04
CA LEU A 40 -1.96 -7.47 -1.38
C LEU A 40 -1.40 -7.80 0.02
N THR A 41 -0.08 -7.93 0.13
CA THR A 41 0.57 -8.21 1.41
C THR A 41 0.34 -7.08 2.42
N ILE A 42 0.40 -5.84 1.96
CA ILE A 42 0.26 -4.68 2.84
C ILE A 42 -1.20 -4.47 3.26
N THR A 43 -2.13 -4.53 2.30
CA THR A 43 -3.52 -4.13 2.54
C THR A 43 -4.46 -5.31 2.79
N GLY A 44 -4.06 -6.50 2.40
CA GLY A 44 -4.92 -7.67 2.46
C GLY A 44 -5.99 -7.71 1.37
N GLN A 45 -5.91 -6.81 0.39
CA GLN A 45 -6.86 -6.74 -0.71
C GLN A 45 -6.14 -6.84 -2.04
N VAL A 46 -6.78 -7.50 -3.01
CA VAL A 46 -6.25 -7.61 -4.36
C VAL A 46 -6.25 -6.22 -5.01
N TYR A 47 -5.14 -5.86 -5.66
CA TYR A 47 -5.06 -4.59 -6.36
C TYR A 47 -5.96 -4.60 -7.59
N VAL A 48 -6.84 -3.62 -7.67
CA VAL A 48 -7.69 -3.41 -8.85
C VAL A 48 -7.34 -2.06 -9.43
N ALA A 49 -6.89 -2.06 -10.69
CA ALA A 49 -6.55 -0.82 -11.39
C ALA A 49 -7.82 0.00 -11.61
N GLN A 50 -7.70 1.30 -11.38
CA GLN A 50 -8.79 2.23 -11.63
C GLN A 50 -8.68 2.84 -13.00
#